data_066c22fc0f5d7b4d255b1a1ba1af911f
#
_entry.id   066c22fc0f5d7b4d255b1a1ba1af911f
#
_cell.length_a   1.000
_cell.length_b   1.000
_cell.length_c   1.000
_cell.angle_alpha   90.00
_cell.angle_beta   90.00
_cell.angle_gamma   90.00
#
_symmetry.space_group_name_H-M   'P 1'
#
loop_
_entity.id
_entity.type
_entity.pdbx_description
1 polymer ?
#
loop_
_entity_poly.entity_id
_entity_poly.type
_entity_poly.pdbx_seq_one_letter_code
_entity_poly.pdbx_strand_id
1 'polypeptide(L)' 'MTDKMPVFIKIEEYEQVLELVKMVRKKLEDAKATVMKVNDLKNEEDHQLEMWHNALAEVEKKIDFIDQSLNEPEEF' A
#
# COMPACT_ATOMS: atom_id res chain seq x y z
N MET A 1 34.87 20.03 31.26
CA MET A 1 34.44 19.79 31.24
C MET A 1 33.69 19.71 31.63
N THR A 2 33.37 19.74 31.85
CA THR A 2 32.67 19.70 32.26
C THR A 2 31.74 19.27 32.30
N ASP A 3 31.57 18.88 32.27
CA ASP A 3 30.75 18.27 32.19
C ASP A 3 30.20 17.86 33.25
N LYS A 4 30.22 18.11 33.97
CA LYS A 4 29.79 17.83 35.00
C LYS A 4 28.52 18.25 35.04
N MET A 5 27.76 18.17 34.17
CA MET A 5 26.56 18.53 34.19
C MET A 5 25.93 17.92 35.27
N PRO A 6 25.15 18.45 35.91
CA PRO A 6 24.52 17.91 37.04
C PRO A 6 23.68 16.78 36.59
N VAL A 7 24.01 15.68 37.00
CA VAL A 7 23.33 14.53 36.58
C VAL A 7 21.95 14.47 37.16
N PHE A 8 21.77 14.92 38.38
CA PHE A 8 20.48 14.78 38.92
C PHE A 8 19.46 15.64 38.24
N ILE A 9 19.83 16.78 37.78
CA ILE A 9 18.90 17.59 37.08
C ILE A 9 18.53 16.89 35.84
N LYS A 10 19.46 16.23 35.25
CA LYS A 10 19.19 15.59 33.97
C LYS A 10 18.37 14.34 34.12
N ILE A 11 18.20 13.84 35.32
CA ILE A 11 17.40 12.66 35.48
C ILE A 11 15.98 12.90 35.00
N GLU A 12 15.41 14.02 35.44
CA GLU A 12 14.07 14.31 35.00
C GLU A 12 14.02 14.55 33.52
N GLU A 13 14.98 15.32 33.00
CA GLU A 13 15.02 15.57 31.58
C GLU A 13 15.27 14.29 30.84
N TYR A 14 16.09 13.44 31.42
CA TYR A 14 16.38 12.17 30.79
C TYR A 14 15.12 11.32 30.68
N GLU A 15 14.32 11.32 31.71
CA GLU A 15 13.08 10.58 31.68
C GLU A 15 12.11 11.15 30.66
N GLN A 16 12.10 12.47 30.53
CA GLN A 16 11.25 13.09 29.55
C GLN A 16 11.70 12.75 28.14
N VAL A 17 13.00 12.69 27.92
CA VAL A 17 13.52 12.32 26.63
C VAL A 17 13.17 10.87 26.33
N LEU A 18 13.26 10.02 27.32
CA LEU A 18 12.92 8.62 27.13
C LEU A 18 11.46 8.47 26.75
N GLU A 19 10.61 9.25 27.37
CA GLU A 19 9.20 9.20 27.03
C GLU A 19 8.98 9.67 25.62
N LEU A 20 9.67 10.72 25.23
CA LEU A 20 9.54 11.22 23.88
C LEU A 20 10.02 10.18 22.88
N VAL A 21 11.12 9.52 23.18
CA VAL A 21 11.64 8.50 22.30
C VAL A 21 10.64 7.37 22.15
N LYS A 22 9.98 7.00 23.24
CA LYS A 22 8.99 5.96 23.18
C LYS A 22 7.83 6.36 22.30
N MET A 23 7.40 7.60 22.43
CA MET A 23 6.29 8.08 21.63
C MET A 23 6.67 8.12 20.15
N VAL A 24 7.87 8.60 19.86
CA VAL A 24 8.31 8.67 18.50
C VAL A 24 8.42 7.26 17.91
N ARG A 25 8.94 6.34 18.70
CA ARG A 25 9.08 4.98 18.23
C ARG A 25 7.71 4.35 17.93
N LYS A 26 6.75 4.63 18.77
CA LYS A 26 5.43 4.09 18.56
C LYS A 26 4.83 4.68 17.30
N LYS A 27 4.99 5.97 17.11
CA LYS A 27 4.46 6.60 15.91
C LYS A 27 5.15 6.07 14.67
N LEU A 28 6.43 5.77 14.77
CA LEU A 28 7.15 5.22 13.65
C LEU A 28 6.61 3.83 13.30
N GLU A 29 6.31 3.05 14.31
CA GLU A 29 5.77 1.73 14.07
C GLU A 29 4.39 1.81 13.49
N ASP A 30 3.59 2.75 13.95
CA ASP A 30 2.26 2.94 13.39
C ASP A 30 2.37 3.34 11.93
N ALA A 31 3.33 4.20 11.61
CA ALA A 31 3.53 4.63 10.25
C ALA A 31 3.96 3.46 9.37
N LYS A 32 4.82 2.59 9.90
CA LYS A 32 5.24 1.42 9.15
C LYS A 32 4.07 0.51 8.87
N ALA A 33 3.22 0.31 9.88
CA ALA A 33 2.06 -0.53 9.70
C ALA A 33 1.12 0.05 8.66
N THR A 34 0.98 1.36 8.65
CA THR A 34 0.13 2.01 7.68
C THR A 34 0.68 1.83 6.27
N VAL A 35 1.99 1.97 6.12
CA VAL A 35 2.60 1.81 4.81
C VAL A 35 2.40 0.38 4.31
N MET A 36 2.52 -0.58 5.21
CA MET A 36 2.32 -1.96 4.82
C MET A 36 0.88 -2.20 4.38
N LYS A 37 -0.05 -1.59 5.08
CA LYS A 37 -1.44 -1.73 4.74
C LYS A 37 -1.72 -1.11 3.38
N VAL A 38 -1.16 0.05 3.12
CA VAL A 38 -1.34 0.70 1.83
C VAL A 38 -0.76 -0.17 0.73
N ASN A 39 0.38 -0.79 1.00
CA ASN A 39 1.01 -1.63 0.01
C ASN A 39 0.15 -2.87 -0.28
N ASP A 40 -0.47 -3.44 0.76
CA ASP A 40 -1.34 -4.57 0.56
C ASP A 40 -2.56 -4.17 -0.25
N LEU A 41 -3.12 -3.01 0.03
CA LEU A 41 -4.27 -2.53 -0.72
C LEU A 41 -3.91 -2.28 -2.17
N LYS A 42 -2.71 -1.78 -2.41
CA LYS A 42 -2.27 -1.54 -3.76
C LYS A 42 -2.14 -2.85 -4.52
N ASN A 43 -1.59 -3.87 -3.87
CA ASN A 43 -1.46 -5.16 -4.50
C ASN A 43 -2.82 -5.76 -4.83
N GLU A 44 -3.76 -5.56 -3.94
CA GLU A 44 -5.10 -6.05 -4.17
C GLU A 44 -5.73 -5.31 -5.34
N GLU A 45 -5.50 -4.02 -5.40
CA GLU A 45 -6.04 -3.21 -6.48
C GLU A 45 -5.44 -3.64 -7.81
N ASP A 46 -4.15 -3.87 -7.85
CA ASP A 46 -3.49 -4.31 -9.06
C ASP A 46 -4.06 -5.64 -9.52
N HIS A 47 -4.33 -6.53 -8.58
CA HIS A 47 -4.88 -7.81 -8.92
C HIS A 47 -6.28 -7.66 -9.50
N GLN A 48 -7.09 -6.79 -8.94
CA GLN A 48 -8.43 -6.58 -9.44
C GLN A 48 -8.40 -5.94 -10.83
N LEU A 49 -7.46 -5.04 -11.04
CA LEU A 49 -7.34 -4.43 -12.36
C LEU A 49 -6.96 -5.47 -13.39
N GLU A 50 -6.12 -6.41 -13.01
CA GLU A 50 -5.74 -7.46 -13.92
C GLU A 50 -6.95 -8.32 -14.27
N MET A 51 -7.77 -8.63 -13.29
CA MET A 51 -8.96 -9.40 -13.53
C MET A 51 -9.92 -8.67 -14.44
N TRP A 52 -10.03 -7.36 -14.26
CA TRP A 52 -10.89 -6.58 -15.12
C TRP A 52 -10.34 -6.58 -16.54
N HIS A 53 -9.04 -6.46 -16.70
CA HIS A 53 -8.44 -6.47 -18.01
C HIS A 53 -8.74 -7.79 -18.71
N ASN A 54 -8.64 -8.88 -17.98
CA ASN A 54 -8.90 -10.17 -18.55
C ASN A 54 -10.36 -10.33 -18.94
N ALA A 55 -11.24 -9.82 -18.10
CA ALA A 55 -12.67 -9.89 -18.38
C ALA A 55 -13.02 -9.06 -19.62
N LEU A 56 -12.41 -7.90 -19.74
CA LEU A 56 -12.66 -7.06 -20.91
C LEU A 56 -12.13 -7.71 -22.17
N ALA A 57 -10.98 -8.34 -22.08
CA ALA A 57 -10.42 -9.00 -23.23
C ALA A 57 -11.32 -10.15 -23.67
N GLU A 58 -11.93 -10.83 -22.72
CA GLU A 58 -12.83 -11.88 -23.08
C GLU A 58 -14.09 -11.37 -23.73
N VAL A 59 -14.61 -10.27 -23.26
CA VAL A 59 -15.79 -9.67 -23.86
C VAL A 59 -15.45 -9.23 -25.28
N GLU A 60 -14.26 -8.66 -25.44
CA GLU A 60 -13.84 -8.22 -26.74
C GLU A 60 -13.76 -9.39 -27.71
N LYS A 61 -13.25 -10.51 -27.25
CA LYS A 61 -13.16 -11.68 -28.08
C LYS A 61 -14.53 -12.14 -28.50
N LYS A 62 -15.47 -12.11 -27.58
CA LYS A 62 -16.82 -12.55 -27.91
C LYS A 62 -17.48 -11.62 -28.89
N ILE A 63 -17.23 -10.32 -28.73
CA ILE A 63 -17.79 -9.36 -29.66
C ILE A 63 -17.20 -9.58 -31.03
N ASP A 64 -15.89 -9.81 -31.13
CA ASP A 64 -15.25 -10.06 -32.38
C ASP A 64 -15.81 -11.30 -33.05
N PHE A 65 -16.06 -12.32 -32.27
CA PHE A 65 -16.59 -13.54 -32.78
C PHE A 65 -17.99 -13.31 -33.33
N ILE A 66 -18.81 -12.59 -32.61
CA ILE A 66 -20.15 -12.28 -33.06
C ILE A 66 -20.10 -11.44 -34.34
N ASP A 67 -19.24 -10.46 -34.34
CA ASP A 67 -19.13 -9.60 -35.48
C ASP A 67 -18.70 -10.39 -36.72
N GLN A 68 -17.75 -11.30 -36.52
CA GLN A 68 -17.32 -12.11 -37.63
C GLN A 68 -18.44 -13.01 -38.09
N SER A 69 -19.18 -13.59 -37.20
CA SER A 69 -20.28 -14.46 -37.56
C SER A 69 -21.36 -13.73 -38.34
N LEU A 70 -21.60 -12.48 -37.97
CA LEU A 70 -22.62 -11.75 -38.62
C LEU A 70 -22.18 -11.24 -39.98
N ASN A 71 -20.93 -10.88 -40.09
CA ASN A 71 -20.46 -10.37 -41.34
C ASN A 71 -20.02 -11.41 -42.33
N GLU A 72 -19.84 -12.62 -41.88
CA GLU A 72 -19.38 -13.63 -42.77
C GLU A 72 -20.49 -14.03 -43.66
N PRO A 73 -20.34 -14.00 -44.88
CA PRO A 73 -21.42 -14.31 -45.79
C PRO A 73 -21.72 -15.76 -45.67
N GLU A 74 -22.95 -16.04 -45.78
CA GLU A 74 -23.25 -17.31 -45.67
C GLU A 74 -22.91 -17.96 -46.81
N GLU A 75 -22.48 -18.93 -46.81
CA GLU A 75 -22.11 -19.53 -47.87
C GLU A 75 -23.14 -20.37 -48.14
N PHE A 76 -24.07 -20.23 -48.50
CA PHE A 76 -25.05 -21.17 -48.85
C PHE A 76 -25.03 -21.41 -50.24
#